data_cefdc7e08960a2241ddea77174510624
#
_entry.id   cefdc7e08960a2241ddea77174510624
#
_cell.length_a   1.000
_cell.length_b   1.000
_cell.length_c   1.000
_cell.angle_alpha   90.00
_cell.angle_beta   90.00
_cell.angle_gamma   90.00
#
_symmetry.space_group_name_H-M   'P 1'
#
loop_
_entity.id
_entity.type
_entity.pdbx_description
1 polymer ?
#
loop_
_entity_poly.entity_id
_entity_poly.type
_entity_poly.pdbx_seq_one_letter_code
_entity_poly.pdbx_strand_id
1 'polypeptide(L)'
;KLMVFYERISGSRMHAAFFRAGGVHQDMPPGLAEDILKFCDHFPKVLDDIEGLLTENRIFKQRNVDIGVVTRAEAEMWGMSGVMLRSTGVQWDLRRSQPYECYNELDFQIPLGRNGDNYDRYIMRMEEMREAAKIMRQCIEKMPAGPVVSTDNKVVPPRRGEMKTSMEALIHHFKLYTEG
;
A
#
# COMPACT_ATOMS: atom_id res chain seq x y z
N LYS A 1 0.00 -2.10 -15.62
CA LYS A 1 1.34 -2.51 -15.12
C LYS A 1 1.28 -3.00 -13.68
N LEU A 2 0.63 -2.28 -12.73
CA LEU A 2 0.57 -2.71 -11.32
C LEU A 2 0.03 -4.13 -11.15
N MET A 3 -1.05 -4.50 -11.84
CA MET A 3 -1.59 -5.87 -11.80
C MET A 3 -0.60 -6.92 -12.33
N VAL A 4 0.28 -6.56 -13.26
CA VAL A 4 1.34 -7.47 -13.75
C VAL A 4 2.38 -7.73 -12.66
N PHE A 5 2.71 -6.74 -11.84
CA PHE A 5 3.60 -6.92 -10.69
C PHE A 5 3.00 -7.87 -9.65
N TYR A 6 1.70 -7.69 -9.33
CA TYR A 6 0.99 -8.64 -8.47
C TYR A 6 0.96 -10.05 -9.04
N GLU A 7 0.72 -10.20 -10.33
CA GLU A 7 0.72 -11.50 -11.00
C GLU A 7 2.09 -12.18 -10.95
N ARG A 8 3.16 -11.42 -11.15
CA ARG A 8 4.54 -11.97 -11.10
C ARG A 8 4.93 -12.44 -9.71
N ILE A 9 4.47 -11.76 -8.66
CA ILE A 9 4.84 -12.10 -7.28
C ILE A 9 3.92 -13.13 -6.64
N SER A 10 2.66 -13.22 -7.04
CA SER A 10 1.66 -14.09 -6.39
C SER A 10 0.94 -15.05 -7.32
N GLY A 11 1.08 -14.90 -8.64
CA GLY A 11 0.33 -15.66 -9.63
C GLY A 11 -1.09 -15.15 -9.89
N SER A 12 -1.57 -14.15 -9.15
CA SER A 12 -2.90 -13.57 -9.30
C SER A 12 -2.82 -12.07 -9.50
N ARG A 13 -3.66 -11.50 -10.38
CA ARG A 13 -3.67 -10.08 -10.68
C ARG A 13 -4.22 -9.21 -9.56
N MET A 14 -5.26 -9.67 -8.87
CA MET A 14 -5.99 -8.90 -7.84
C MET A 14 -5.98 -9.58 -6.48
N HIS A 15 -6.28 -10.87 -6.41
CA HIS A 15 -6.38 -11.62 -5.16
C HIS A 15 -5.05 -12.30 -4.85
N ALA A 16 -4.06 -11.49 -4.54
CA ALA A 16 -2.71 -11.95 -4.23
C ALA A 16 -2.66 -12.54 -2.82
N ALA A 17 -2.56 -13.85 -2.70
CA ALA A 17 -2.31 -14.54 -1.43
C ALA A 17 -0.81 -14.58 -1.13
N PHE A 18 -0.17 -13.41 -1.05
CA PHE A 18 1.27 -13.28 -0.88
C PHE A 18 1.71 -13.39 0.57
N PHE A 19 0.98 -12.74 1.48
CA PHE A 19 1.23 -12.84 2.92
C PHE A 19 0.80 -14.20 3.44
N ARG A 20 1.66 -14.84 4.22
CA ARG A 20 1.45 -16.15 4.82
C ARG A 20 1.79 -16.11 6.30
N ALA A 21 1.31 -17.08 7.07
CA ALA A 21 1.75 -17.22 8.46
C ALA A 21 3.26 -17.34 8.53
N GLY A 22 3.90 -16.45 9.28
CA GLY A 22 5.35 -16.40 9.45
C GLY A 22 6.14 -15.68 8.36
N GLY A 23 5.49 -15.04 7.37
CA GLY A 23 6.19 -14.27 6.34
C GLY A 23 5.43 -14.12 5.04
N VAL A 24 6.10 -14.38 3.92
CA VAL A 24 5.54 -14.24 2.58
C VAL A 24 5.70 -15.54 1.79
N HIS A 25 4.91 -15.68 0.72
CA HIS A 25 4.86 -16.91 -0.08
C HIS A 25 6.18 -17.24 -0.77
N GLN A 26 6.85 -16.24 -1.29
CA GLN A 26 8.12 -16.38 -2.03
C GLN A 26 8.90 -15.08 -1.99
N ASP A 27 10.19 -15.16 -2.32
CA ASP A 27 11.03 -14.00 -2.52
C ASP A 27 10.68 -13.27 -3.81
N MET A 28 11.20 -12.06 -3.97
CA MET A 28 10.97 -11.25 -5.16
C MET A 28 11.53 -11.96 -6.41
N PRO A 29 10.72 -12.17 -7.46
CA PRO A 29 11.21 -12.77 -8.69
C PRO A 29 12.30 -11.93 -9.35
N PRO A 30 13.27 -12.57 -10.01
CA PRO A 30 14.33 -11.86 -10.73
C PRO A 30 13.78 -10.85 -11.75
N GLY A 31 14.36 -9.66 -11.80
CA GLY A 31 13.97 -8.59 -12.71
C GLY A 31 12.69 -7.83 -12.32
N LEU A 32 12.01 -8.21 -11.22
CA LEU A 32 10.81 -7.48 -10.79
C LEU A 32 11.17 -6.13 -10.16
N ALA A 33 12.24 -6.07 -9.37
CA ALA A 33 12.72 -4.84 -8.75
C ALA A 33 13.06 -3.78 -9.79
N GLU A 34 13.80 -4.15 -10.83
CA GLU A 34 14.19 -3.26 -11.93
C GLU A 34 12.97 -2.75 -12.71
N ASP A 35 11.98 -3.60 -12.92
CA ASP A 35 10.77 -3.21 -13.63
C ASP A 35 9.88 -2.28 -12.79
N ILE A 36 9.86 -2.44 -11.46
CA ILE A 36 9.20 -1.52 -10.54
C ILE A 36 9.92 -0.16 -10.53
N LEU A 37 11.26 -0.14 -10.49
CA LEU A 37 12.03 1.11 -10.57
C LEU A 37 11.78 1.84 -11.89
N LYS A 38 11.79 1.15 -13.03
CA LYS A 38 11.42 1.72 -14.33
C LYS A 38 10.00 2.28 -14.36
N PHE A 39 9.08 1.61 -13.65
CA PHE A 39 7.72 2.12 -13.50
C PHE A 39 7.72 3.42 -12.68
N CYS A 40 8.43 3.47 -11.56
CA CYS A 40 8.56 4.67 -10.72
C CYS A 40 9.19 5.84 -11.47
N ASP A 41 10.12 5.59 -12.41
CA ASP A 41 10.73 6.63 -13.25
C ASP A 41 9.76 7.19 -14.30
N HIS A 42 8.89 6.34 -14.83
CA HIS A 42 7.94 6.74 -15.87
C HIS A 42 6.63 7.31 -15.31
N PHE A 43 6.22 6.87 -14.13
CA PHE A 43 4.91 7.19 -13.57
C PHE A 43 4.66 8.70 -13.34
N PRO A 44 5.62 9.51 -12.89
CA PRO A 44 5.42 10.96 -12.78
C PRO A 44 4.99 11.63 -14.10
N LYS A 45 5.53 11.19 -15.23
CA LYS A 45 5.14 11.72 -16.54
C LYS A 45 3.68 11.43 -16.89
N VAL A 46 3.21 10.24 -16.52
CA VAL A 46 1.79 9.87 -16.69
C VAL A 46 0.90 10.75 -15.81
N LEU A 47 1.34 11.08 -14.59
CA LEU A 47 0.62 12.00 -13.71
C LEU A 47 0.59 13.41 -14.29
N ASP A 48 1.71 13.91 -14.82
CA ASP A 48 1.79 15.23 -15.47
C ASP A 48 0.84 15.31 -16.68
N ASP A 49 0.75 14.26 -17.49
CA ASP A 49 -0.20 14.17 -18.62
C ASP A 49 -1.66 14.25 -18.14
N ILE A 50 -1.99 13.55 -17.05
CA ILE A 50 -3.35 13.57 -16.46
C ILE A 50 -3.65 14.96 -15.89
N GLU A 51 -2.71 15.56 -15.17
CA GLU A 51 -2.86 16.91 -14.61
C GLU A 51 -3.03 17.96 -15.71
N GLY A 52 -2.24 17.88 -16.77
CA GLY A 52 -2.36 18.75 -17.93
C GLY A 52 -3.76 18.67 -18.60
N LEU A 53 -4.38 17.49 -18.54
CA LEU A 53 -5.72 17.30 -19.10
C LEU A 53 -6.84 17.79 -18.15
N LEU A 54 -6.71 17.60 -16.84
CA LEU A 54 -7.82 17.73 -15.88
C LEU A 54 -7.67 18.94 -14.96
N THR A 55 -6.48 19.18 -14.38
CA THR A 55 -6.30 20.13 -13.27
C THR A 55 -6.74 21.53 -13.63
N GLU A 56 -6.36 22.04 -14.79
CA GLU A 56 -6.73 23.39 -15.23
C GLU A 56 -7.96 23.39 -16.15
N ASN A 57 -8.57 22.25 -16.40
CA ASN A 57 -9.74 22.16 -17.26
C ASN A 57 -10.94 22.87 -16.61
N ARG A 58 -11.48 23.87 -17.33
CA ARG A 58 -12.62 24.68 -16.85
C ARG A 58 -13.85 23.85 -16.51
N ILE A 59 -14.18 22.86 -17.34
CA ILE A 59 -15.34 22.01 -17.12
C ILE A 59 -15.14 21.15 -15.87
N PHE A 60 -13.93 20.58 -15.71
CA PHE A 60 -13.57 19.78 -14.56
C PHE A 60 -13.63 20.60 -13.26
N LYS A 61 -13.05 21.81 -13.25
CA LYS A 61 -13.11 22.72 -12.10
C LYS A 61 -14.56 23.07 -11.74
N GLN A 62 -15.39 23.45 -12.71
CA GLN A 62 -16.79 23.81 -12.45
C GLN A 62 -17.62 22.66 -11.85
N ARG A 63 -17.23 21.43 -12.08
CA ARG A 63 -17.92 20.24 -11.56
C ARG A 63 -17.36 19.71 -10.24
N ASN A 64 -16.24 20.21 -9.77
CA ASN A 64 -15.55 19.67 -8.59
C ASN A 64 -15.27 20.73 -7.52
N VAL A 65 -15.03 22.00 -7.89
CA VAL A 65 -14.80 23.07 -6.92
C VAL A 65 -16.12 23.41 -6.22
N ASP A 66 -16.07 23.49 -4.90
CA ASP A 66 -17.21 23.72 -4.00
C ASP A 66 -18.33 22.67 -4.11
N ILE A 67 -18.04 21.51 -4.68
CA ILE A 67 -18.97 20.37 -4.77
C ILE A 67 -18.60 19.29 -3.76
N GLY A 68 -19.60 18.81 -3.03
CA GLY A 68 -19.39 17.75 -2.03
C GLY A 68 -18.46 18.20 -0.91
N VAL A 69 -18.62 19.42 -0.47
CA VAL A 69 -17.84 20.01 0.63
C VAL A 69 -18.16 19.27 1.93
N VAL A 70 -17.11 18.83 2.63
CA VAL A 70 -17.18 18.25 3.96
C VAL A 70 -16.35 19.14 4.87
N THR A 71 -16.97 19.64 5.92
CA THR A 71 -16.30 20.44 6.93
C THR A 71 -15.46 19.56 7.86
N ARG A 72 -14.48 20.15 8.54
CA ARG A 72 -13.69 19.44 9.54
C ARG A 72 -14.57 18.80 10.63
N ALA A 73 -15.54 19.54 11.15
CA ALA A 73 -16.42 19.06 12.19
C ALA A 73 -17.27 17.85 11.75
N GLU A 74 -17.78 17.89 10.51
CA GLU A 74 -18.51 16.75 9.93
C GLU A 74 -17.60 15.55 9.71
N ALA A 75 -16.37 15.75 9.20
CA ALA A 75 -15.42 14.66 9.00
C ALA A 75 -15.04 13.97 10.32
N GLU A 76 -14.84 14.73 11.38
CA GLU A 76 -14.55 14.20 12.73
C GLU A 76 -15.79 13.49 13.32
N MET A 77 -16.97 14.06 13.19
CA MET A 77 -18.22 13.48 13.67
C MET A 77 -18.56 12.13 13.00
N TRP A 78 -18.31 12.01 11.71
CA TRP A 78 -18.54 10.79 10.93
C TRP A 78 -17.38 9.79 11.01
N GLY A 79 -16.30 10.09 11.73
CA GLY A 79 -15.13 9.24 11.83
C GLY A 79 -14.43 9.03 10.49
N MET A 80 -14.46 10.02 9.61
CA MET A 80 -13.79 9.96 8.31
C MET A 80 -12.28 9.91 8.47
N SER A 81 -11.61 9.21 7.57
CA SER A 81 -10.16 9.06 7.54
C SER A 81 -9.61 9.21 6.13
N GLY A 82 -8.28 9.13 5.97
CA GLY A 82 -7.63 9.21 4.68
C GLY A 82 -7.84 10.55 3.98
N VAL A 83 -8.00 10.53 2.68
CA VAL A 83 -8.17 11.74 1.84
C VAL A 83 -9.39 12.55 2.25
N MET A 84 -10.47 11.92 2.69
CA MET A 84 -11.68 12.62 3.15
C MET A 84 -11.39 13.53 4.34
N LEU A 85 -10.66 13.07 5.33
CA LEU A 85 -10.27 13.85 6.49
C LEU A 85 -9.18 14.86 6.14
N ARG A 86 -8.13 14.45 5.42
CA ARG A 86 -7.03 15.35 5.07
C ARG A 86 -7.43 16.48 4.12
N SER A 87 -8.48 16.30 3.31
CA SER A 87 -9.02 17.36 2.46
C SER A 87 -9.61 18.53 3.27
N THR A 88 -9.99 18.30 4.52
CA THR A 88 -10.48 19.35 5.45
C THR A 88 -9.36 20.08 6.20
N GLY A 89 -8.09 19.78 5.90
CA GLY A 89 -6.92 20.38 6.55
C GLY A 89 -6.43 19.68 7.81
N VAL A 90 -7.01 18.52 8.16
CA VAL A 90 -6.55 17.74 9.32
C VAL A 90 -5.38 16.84 8.92
N GLN A 91 -4.22 17.07 9.53
CA GLN A 91 -3.02 16.28 9.29
C GLN A 91 -3.06 14.96 10.07
N TRP A 92 -3.81 14.00 9.55
CA TRP A 92 -3.93 12.67 10.14
C TRP A 92 -3.49 11.58 9.17
N ASP A 93 -2.42 10.89 9.52
CA ASP A 93 -1.94 9.71 8.79
C ASP A 93 -1.27 8.76 9.79
N LEU A 94 -1.79 7.53 9.91
CA LEU A 94 -1.29 6.51 10.83
C LEU A 94 0.16 6.13 10.54
N ARG A 95 0.59 6.22 9.30
CA ARG A 95 2.00 5.95 8.92
C ARG A 95 2.99 6.92 9.58
N ARG A 96 2.52 8.09 10.04
CA ARG A 96 3.31 9.10 10.77
C ARG A 96 2.95 9.22 12.23
N SER A 97 1.64 9.17 12.58
CA SER A 97 1.19 9.34 13.96
C SER A 97 1.40 8.10 14.82
N GLN A 98 1.28 6.91 14.23
CA GLN A 98 1.52 5.61 14.85
C GLN A 98 2.23 4.69 13.85
N PRO A 99 3.51 4.92 13.55
CA PRO A 99 4.24 4.17 12.54
C PRO A 99 4.18 2.66 12.82
N TYR A 100 3.92 1.92 11.76
CA TYR A 100 3.93 0.46 11.75
C TYR A 100 4.87 -0.04 10.65
N GLU A 101 5.36 -1.28 10.78
CA GLU A 101 6.36 -1.85 9.88
C GLU A 101 7.57 -0.92 9.71
N CYS A 102 7.96 -0.60 8.47
CA CYS A 102 9.13 0.23 8.15
C CYS A 102 8.78 1.69 7.82
N TYR A 103 7.56 2.16 8.06
CA TYR A 103 7.17 3.52 7.69
C TYR A 103 7.94 4.63 8.40
N ASN A 104 8.46 4.36 9.60
CA ASN A 104 9.34 5.28 10.33
C ASN A 104 10.70 5.51 9.64
N GLU A 105 11.12 4.60 8.77
CA GLU A 105 12.39 4.66 8.03
C GLU A 105 12.24 5.29 6.65
N LEU A 106 10.99 5.54 6.21
CA LEU A 106 10.69 6.06 4.89
C LEU A 106 10.44 7.57 4.93
N ASP A 107 10.98 8.25 3.92
CA ASP A 107 10.73 9.68 3.72
C ASP A 107 9.58 9.89 2.73
N PHE A 108 8.51 10.51 3.23
CA PHE A 108 7.35 10.90 2.44
C PHE A 108 6.61 12.05 3.10
N GLN A 109 5.86 12.80 2.32
CA GLN A 109 5.03 13.90 2.81
C GLN A 109 3.55 13.49 2.85
N ILE A 110 2.79 14.17 3.70
CA ILE A 110 1.34 13.99 3.81
C ILE A 110 0.69 15.19 3.15
N PRO A 111 0.07 15.04 1.97
CA PRO A 111 -0.68 16.11 1.32
C PRO A 111 -1.87 16.54 2.17
N LEU A 112 -2.14 17.85 2.19
CA LEU A 112 -3.27 18.44 2.93
C LEU A 112 -4.07 19.36 2.03
N GLY A 113 -5.39 19.18 2.04
CA GLY A 113 -6.35 20.10 1.44
C GLY A 113 -6.74 21.23 2.38
N ARG A 114 -7.67 22.05 1.95
CA ARG A 114 -8.20 23.20 2.72
C ARG A 114 -9.72 23.31 2.67
N ASN A 115 -10.31 23.04 1.51
CA ASN A 115 -11.73 23.32 1.24
C ASN A 115 -12.63 22.12 1.53
N GLY A 116 -12.09 20.91 1.63
CA GLY A 116 -12.85 19.70 1.86
C GLY A 116 -13.78 19.31 0.70
N ASP A 117 -13.56 19.82 -0.49
CA ASP A 117 -14.37 19.58 -1.68
C ASP A 117 -13.81 18.45 -2.58
N ASN A 118 -14.51 18.14 -3.64
CA ASN A 118 -14.08 17.14 -4.60
C ASN A 118 -12.78 17.51 -5.30
N TYR A 119 -12.54 18.79 -5.55
CA TYR A 119 -11.35 19.24 -6.23
C TYR A 119 -10.10 19.04 -5.36
N ASP A 120 -10.16 19.42 -4.09
CA ASP A 120 -9.07 19.18 -3.12
C ASP A 120 -8.78 17.69 -3.01
N ARG A 121 -9.81 16.84 -2.93
CA ARG A 121 -9.63 15.38 -2.88
C ARG A 121 -8.95 14.83 -4.14
N TYR A 122 -9.25 15.39 -5.31
CA TYR A 122 -8.56 15.03 -6.54
C TYR A 122 -7.07 15.43 -6.49
N ILE A 123 -6.77 16.69 -6.16
CA ILE A 123 -5.38 17.18 -6.07
C ILE A 123 -4.57 16.33 -5.07
N MET A 124 -5.14 16.06 -3.91
CA MET A 124 -4.48 15.25 -2.89
C MET A 124 -4.17 13.83 -3.39
N ARG A 125 -5.08 13.20 -4.14
CA ARG A 125 -4.81 11.88 -4.71
C ARG A 125 -3.69 11.90 -5.74
N MET A 126 -3.57 12.98 -6.52
CA MET A 126 -2.44 13.15 -7.44
C MET A 126 -1.11 13.24 -6.68
N GLU A 127 -1.07 14.03 -5.61
CA GLU A 127 0.12 14.14 -4.75
C GLU A 127 0.42 12.84 -4.01
N GLU A 128 -0.59 12.15 -3.48
CA GLU A 128 -0.42 10.85 -2.81
C GLU A 128 0.14 9.79 -3.77
N MET A 129 -0.23 9.81 -5.05
CA MET A 129 0.36 8.92 -6.05
C MET A 129 1.85 9.21 -6.29
N ARG A 130 2.26 10.49 -6.26
CA ARG A 130 3.68 10.87 -6.34
C ARG A 130 4.45 10.38 -5.12
N GLU A 131 3.90 10.60 -3.92
CA GLU A 131 4.52 10.12 -2.67
C GLU A 131 4.56 8.57 -2.62
N ALA A 132 3.52 7.88 -3.09
CA ALA A 132 3.53 6.42 -3.19
C ALA A 132 4.63 5.90 -4.10
N ALA A 133 4.92 6.58 -5.22
CA ALA A 133 6.04 6.21 -6.10
C ALA A 133 7.40 6.39 -5.40
N LYS A 134 7.57 7.44 -4.58
CA LYS A 134 8.77 7.64 -3.76
C LYS A 134 8.93 6.54 -2.71
N ILE A 135 7.84 6.16 -2.04
CA ILE A 135 7.84 5.06 -1.05
C ILE A 135 8.24 3.74 -1.72
N MET A 136 7.63 3.40 -2.87
CA MET A 136 7.98 2.18 -3.60
C MET A 136 9.47 2.11 -3.95
N ARG A 137 10.06 3.22 -4.42
CA ARG A 137 11.49 3.31 -4.70
C ARG A 137 12.33 3.03 -3.47
N GLN A 138 12.04 3.71 -2.37
CA GLN A 138 12.77 3.54 -1.12
C GLN A 138 12.67 2.10 -0.58
N CYS A 139 11.50 1.48 -0.69
CA CYS A 139 11.30 0.09 -0.30
C CYS A 139 12.18 -0.87 -1.09
N ILE A 140 12.29 -0.68 -2.41
CA ILE A 140 13.17 -1.50 -3.26
C ILE A 140 14.64 -1.30 -2.91
N GLU A 141 15.07 -0.04 -2.72
CA GLU A 141 16.45 0.31 -2.43
C GLU A 141 16.91 -0.16 -1.03
N LYS A 142 16.00 -0.18 -0.07
CA LYS A 142 16.27 -0.55 1.33
C LYS A 142 15.95 -2.02 1.64
N MET A 143 15.44 -2.78 0.68
CA MET A 143 15.02 -4.17 0.91
C MET A 143 16.20 -5.04 1.35
N PRO A 144 16.19 -5.62 2.57
CA PRO A 144 17.26 -6.48 3.02
C PRO A 144 17.22 -7.83 2.33
N ALA A 145 18.37 -8.42 2.10
CA ALA A 145 18.48 -9.84 1.73
C ALA A 145 18.27 -10.73 2.95
N GLY A 146 17.62 -11.88 2.77
CA GLY A 146 17.45 -12.81 3.87
C GLY A 146 16.25 -13.76 3.66
N PRO A 147 15.96 -14.58 4.70
CA PRO A 147 14.82 -15.50 4.63
C PRO A 147 13.49 -14.75 4.60
N VAL A 148 12.61 -15.18 3.73
CA VAL A 148 11.27 -14.57 3.55
C VAL A 148 10.19 -15.22 4.41
N VAL A 149 10.53 -16.32 5.10
CA VAL A 149 9.65 -17.06 6.01
C VAL A 149 10.41 -17.35 7.29
N SER A 150 9.75 -17.22 8.43
CA SER A 150 10.31 -17.58 9.75
C SER A 150 10.66 -19.08 9.80
N THR A 151 11.66 -19.43 10.59
CA THR A 151 12.03 -20.82 10.90
C THR A 151 11.30 -21.39 12.12
N ASP A 152 10.48 -20.57 12.79
CA ASP A 152 9.71 -21.00 13.97
C ASP A 152 8.50 -21.86 13.56
N ASN A 153 8.59 -23.15 13.84
CA ASN A 153 7.51 -24.11 13.55
C ASN A 153 6.24 -23.88 14.36
N LYS A 154 6.24 -23.02 15.35
CA LYS A 154 5.04 -22.63 16.08
C LYS A 154 4.22 -21.58 15.33
N VAL A 155 4.84 -20.88 14.40
CA VAL A 155 4.24 -19.81 13.61
C VAL A 155 4.02 -20.23 12.15
N VAL A 156 4.98 -20.97 11.59
CA VAL A 156 4.98 -21.41 10.20
C VAL A 156 4.42 -22.80 10.08
N PRO A 157 3.46 -23.06 9.18
CA PRO A 157 3.00 -24.40 8.90
C PRO A 157 4.14 -25.34 8.47
N PRO A 158 4.19 -26.57 8.99
CA PRO A 158 5.19 -27.54 8.59
C PRO A 158 5.06 -27.91 7.11
N ARG A 159 6.14 -28.37 6.51
CA ARG A 159 6.11 -28.86 5.14
C ARG A 159 5.19 -30.10 5.03
N ARG A 160 4.40 -30.16 3.95
CA ARG A 160 3.42 -31.25 3.74
C ARG A 160 4.04 -32.66 3.86
N GLY A 161 5.30 -32.82 3.42
CA GLY A 161 6.02 -34.11 3.54
C GLY A 161 6.34 -34.45 4.99
N GLU A 162 6.71 -33.48 5.80
CA GLU A 162 7.10 -33.66 7.20
C GLU A 162 5.92 -34.12 8.06
N MET A 163 4.71 -33.67 7.78
CA MET A 163 3.49 -34.12 8.50
C MET A 163 3.25 -35.64 8.41
N LYS A 164 3.82 -36.33 7.42
CA LYS A 164 3.67 -37.77 7.24
C LYS A 164 4.71 -38.59 8.00
N THR A 165 5.81 -37.95 8.39
CA THR A 165 6.99 -38.64 8.95
C THR A 165 7.34 -38.15 10.35
N SER A 166 6.89 -36.96 10.76
CA SER A 166 7.14 -36.35 12.05
C SER A 166 5.84 -36.11 12.80
N MET A 167 5.72 -36.70 13.98
CA MET A 167 4.60 -36.47 14.88
C MET A 167 4.55 -35.01 15.36
N GLU A 168 5.71 -34.40 15.61
CA GLU A 168 5.82 -32.99 16.02
C GLU A 168 5.28 -32.05 14.95
N ALA A 169 5.62 -32.28 13.69
CA ALA A 169 5.08 -31.51 12.56
C ALA A 169 3.56 -31.63 12.45
N LEU A 170 3.02 -32.83 12.68
CA LEU A 170 1.58 -33.06 12.68
C LEU A 170 0.89 -32.30 13.82
N ILE A 171 1.45 -32.29 15.02
CA ILE A 171 0.93 -31.55 16.17
C ILE A 171 0.94 -30.04 15.89
N HIS A 172 2.05 -29.51 15.34
CA HIS A 172 2.13 -28.09 14.99
C HIS A 172 1.12 -27.71 13.91
N HIS A 173 0.91 -28.55 12.91
CA HIS A 173 -0.13 -28.32 11.90
C HIS A 173 -1.52 -28.18 12.52
N PHE A 174 -1.90 -29.11 13.39
CA PHE A 174 -3.21 -29.05 14.06
C PHE A 174 -3.33 -27.85 14.99
N LYS A 175 -2.31 -27.50 15.74
CA LYS A 175 -2.34 -26.31 16.62
C LYS A 175 -2.47 -24.99 15.85
N LEU A 176 -1.98 -24.90 14.63
CA LEU A 176 -2.10 -23.69 13.80
C LEU A 176 -3.46 -23.56 13.12
N TYR A 177 -4.14 -24.67 12.82
CA TYR A 177 -5.36 -24.68 12.02
C TYR A 177 -6.60 -25.13 12.78
N THR A 178 -6.48 -25.49 14.02
CA THR A 178 -7.60 -25.82 14.89
C THR A 178 -7.52 -25.01 16.19
N GLU A 179 -8.67 -24.77 16.81
CA GLU A 179 -8.73 -24.24 18.16
C GLU A 179 -8.08 -25.25 19.12
N GLY A 180 -6.97 -24.84 19.72
CA GLY A 180 -6.25 -25.63 20.68
C GLY A 180 -6.51 -25.18 22.10
#